data_87ad2d33fc5bb897edd2fa6866482e3e
#
_entry.id   87ad2d33fc5bb897edd2fa6866482e3e
#
_cell.length_a   1.000
_cell.length_b   1.000
_cell.length_c   1.000
_cell.angle_alpha   90.00
_cell.angle_beta   90.00
_cell.angle_gamma   90.00
#
_symmetry.space_group_name_H-M   'P 1'
#
loop_
_entity.id
_entity.type
_entity.pdbx_description
1 polymer ?
#
loop_
_entity_poly.entity_id
_entity_poly.type
_entity_poly.pdbx_seq_one_letter_code
_entity_poly.pdbx_strand_id
1 'polypeptide(L)'
;MTQTAGTVLLETQILQNMGRADDAARVMRAGVKVFDTDPILRASLARLYISQDKFDDALEQYAILIAQDAENWEAVYAKALVHLEIEEYGEAESLFQRLIDSGERVDESRYYLATSFERQGQLERAIDNYRLVSIGTNNFLGAQQQATRLSIALGAVDAAHDWLQRVSRGQPRLEVLFINMEAQLLQQAGLPAKAKQLLDRSLNRYPGEVDLLFARVIYFDSIKDLAGSEADLRSIIAIKPDDARALNHLGYMLADQTTRYEEALTLLESAIALNPGDPATTDSLAWAQYKLGRYEDALQNIRRAFAVFPDPEVASHMGEILWMMGRRDEALAVWQRALEGAPDDPLVTEAMQRLQTQASEDESE
;
A
#
# COMPACT_ATOMS: atom_id res chain seq x y z
N MET A 1 0.73 -1.63 -49.61
CA MET A 1 0.73 -0.49 -48.67
C MET A 1 2.16 -0.08 -48.47
N THR A 2 2.50 1.19 -48.58
CA THR A 2 3.83 1.69 -48.23
C THR A 2 4.03 1.55 -46.71
N GLN A 3 5.07 0.83 -46.29
CA GLN A 3 5.42 0.71 -44.91
C GLN A 3 5.85 2.09 -44.39
N THR A 4 5.28 2.53 -43.26
CA THR A 4 5.64 3.75 -42.54
C THR A 4 6.02 3.42 -41.10
N ALA A 5 6.73 4.30 -40.41
CA ALA A 5 7.04 4.11 -38.99
C ALA A 5 5.77 3.85 -38.15
N GLY A 6 4.68 4.58 -38.44
CA GLY A 6 3.40 4.39 -37.75
C GLY A 6 2.76 3.02 -37.99
N THR A 7 2.89 2.45 -39.23
CA THR A 7 2.38 1.10 -39.50
C THR A 7 3.18 0.02 -38.78
N VAL A 8 4.49 0.20 -38.63
CA VAL A 8 5.35 -0.70 -37.83
C VAL A 8 4.94 -0.69 -36.36
N LEU A 9 4.71 0.49 -35.76
CA LEU A 9 4.26 0.62 -34.39
C LEU A 9 2.93 -0.07 -34.15
N LEU A 10 1.95 0.17 -35.04
CA LEU A 10 0.62 -0.43 -34.93
C LEU A 10 0.66 -1.96 -35.04
N GLU A 11 1.40 -2.49 -36.04
CA GLU A 11 1.56 -3.94 -36.23
C GLU A 11 2.22 -4.57 -34.98
N THR A 12 3.25 -3.93 -34.46
CA THR A 12 3.93 -4.38 -33.23
C THR A 12 2.96 -4.43 -32.04
N GLN A 13 2.16 -3.38 -31.85
CA GLN A 13 1.17 -3.32 -30.77
C GLN A 13 0.10 -4.43 -30.88
N ILE A 14 -0.38 -4.70 -32.11
CA ILE A 14 -1.33 -5.79 -32.37
C ILE A 14 -0.70 -7.13 -31.98
N LEU A 15 0.55 -7.38 -32.39
CA LEU A 15 1.26 -8.63 -32.07
C LEU A 15 1.48 -8.80 -30.57
N GLN A 16 1.82 -7.71 -29.83
CA GLN A 16 1.92 -7.73 -28.37
C GLN A 16 0.59 -8.09 -27.71
N ASN A 17 -0.51 -7.47 -28.14
CA ASN A 17 -1.86 -7.77 -27.62
C ASN A 17 -2.29 -9.22 -27.89
N MET A 18 -1.75 -9.84 -28.95
CA MET A 18 -1.96 -11.26 -29.28
C MET A 18 -1.02 -12.21 -28.53
N GLY A 19 -0.16 -11.71 -27.63
CA GLY A 19 0.85 -12.51 -26.92
C GLY A 19 2.03 -12.99 -27.81
N ARG A 20 2.19 -12.43 -29.02
CA ARG A 20 3.20 -12.83 -30.01
C ARG A 20 4.45 -11.92 -29.90
N ALA A 21 5.09 -11.95 -28.72
CA ALA A 21 6.18 -11.05 -28.39
C ALA A 21 7.40 -11.13 -29.33
N ASP A 22 7.78 -12.35 -29.76
CA ASP A 22 8.92 -12.55 -30.68
C ASP A 22 8.62 -12.03 -32.10
N ASP A 23 7.38 -12.16 -32.57
CA ASP A 23 6.96 -11.61 -33.86
C ASP A 23 6.94 -10.08 -33.78
N ALA A 24 6.46 -9.50 -32.68
CA ALA A 24 6.49 -8.06 -32.44
C ALA A 24 7.94 -7.52 -32.51
N ALA A 25 8.87 -8.18 -31.84
CA ALA A 25 10.29 -7.80 -31.87
C ALA A 25 10.90 -7.93 -33.27
N ARG A 26 10.50 -8.94 -34.06
CA ARG A 26 10.96 -9.12 -35.43
C ARG A 26 10.48 -7.99 -36.34
N VAL A 27 9.19 -7.63 -36.26
CA VAL A 27 8.59 -6.54 -37.05
C VAL A 27 9.25 -5.21 -36.65
N MET A 28 9.43 -4.95 -35.36
CA MET A 28 10.05 -3.73 -34.88
C MET A 28 11.51 -3.59 -35.31
N ARG A 29 12.32 -4.68 -35.21
CA ARG A 29 13.71 -4.70 -35.71
C ARG A 29 13.79 -4.42 -37.23
N ALA A 30 12.88 -5.00 -38.00
CA ALA A 30 12.81 -4.73 -39.42
C ALA A 30 12.47 -3.25 -39.72
N GLY A 31 11.51 -2.69 -38.96
CA GLY A 31 11.14 -1.29 -39.06
C GLY A 31 12.28 -0.34 -38.69
N VAL A 32 12.99 -0.60 -37.59
CA VAL A 32 14.17 0.20 -37.17
C VAL A 32 15.29 0.16 -38.23
N LYS A 33 15.45 -0.94 -38.97
CA LYS A 33 16.45 -1.01 -40.07
C LYS A 33 16.05 -0.13 -41.27
N VAL A 34 14.76 0.01 -41.56
CA VAL A 34 14.24 0.85 -42.64
C VAL A 34 14.20 2.32 -42.29
N PHE A 35 13.88 2.60 -41.03
CA PHE A 35 13.73 3.95 -40.45
C PHE A 35 14.77 4.13 -39.31
N ASP A 36 16.05 3.99 -39.67
CA ASP A 36 17.16 3.90 -38.71
C ASP A 36 17.41 5.17 -37.92
N THR A 37 16.93 6.32 -38.39
CA THR A 37 17.00 7.62 -37.70
C THR A 37 15.74 7.94 -36.91
N ASP A 38 14.71 7.11 -36.91
CA ASP A 38 13.46 7.35 -36.19
C ASP A 38 13.64 7.02 -34.69
N PRO A 39 13.66 8.05 -33.80
CA PRO A 39 13.92 7.83 -32.37
C PRO A 39 12.75 7.10 -31.68
N ILE A 40 11.51 7.28 -32.17
CA ILE A 40 10.32 6.68 -31.56
C ILE A 40 10.31 5.17 -31.77
N LEU A 41 10.64 4.71 -33.00
CA LEU A 41 10.75 3.28 -33.29
C LEU A 41 11.86 2.63 -32.46
N ARG A 42 13.02 3.27 -32.38
CA ARG A 42 14.16 2.74 -31.64
C ARG A 42 13.87 2.66 -30.14
N ALA A 43 13.28 3.72 -29.55
CA ALA A 43 12.85 3.72 -28.14
C ALA A 43 11.77 2.66 -27.88
N SER A 44 10.87 2.44 -28.85
CA SER A 44 9.84 1.41 -28.73
C SER A 44 10.41 0.00 -28.82
N LEU A 45 11.46 -0.23 -29.64
CA LEU A 45 12.18 -1.48 -29.68
C LEU A 45 12.91 -1.75 -28.35
N ALA A 46 13.55 -0.73 -27.77
CA ALA A 46 14.19 -0.84 -26.46
C ALA A 46 13.20 -1.26 -25.38
N ARG A 47 12.02 -0.58 -25.31
CA ARG A 47 10.97 -0.96 -24.34
C ARG A 47 10.44 -2.38 -24.58
N LEU A 48 10.33 -2.82 -25.82
CA LEU A 48 9.94 -4.19 -26.14
C LEU A 48 10.98 -5.21 -25.65
N TYR A 49 12.26 -4.90 -25.78
CA TYR A 49 13.33 -5.73 -25.24
C TYR A 49 13.29 -5.81 -23.71
N ILE A 50 13.03 -4.68 -23.02
CA ILE A 50 12.85 -4.68 -21.55
C ILE A 50 11.69 -5.61 -21.14
N SER A 51 10.56 -5.57 -21.85
CA SER A 51 9.42 -6.46 -21.56
C SER A 51 9.68 -7.95 -21.81
N GLN A 52 10.82 -8.27 -22.41
CA GLN A 52 11.32 -9.64 -22.69
C GLN A 52 12.57 -9.98 -21.86
N ASP A 53 12.92 -9.15 -20.88
CA ASP A 53 14.14 -9.25 -20.05
C ASP A 53 15.46 -9.26 -20.86
N LYS A 54 15.41 -8.73 -22.12
CA LYS A 54 16.57 -8.58 -23.01
C LYS A 54 17.24 -7.23 -22.77
N PHE A 55 17.81 -7.06 -21.60
CA PHE A 55 18.33 -5.77 -21.13
C PHE A 55 19.53 -5.29 -21.97
N ASP A 56 20.45 -6.15 -22.36
CA ASP A 56 21.60 -5.80 -23.22
C ASP A 56 21.15 -5.23 -24.56
N ASP A 57 20.18 -5.89 -25.22
CA ASP A 57 19.59 -5.41 -26.48
C ASP A 57 18.92 -4.04 -26.31
N ALA A 58 18.26 -3.81 -25.17
CA ALA A 58 17.63 -2.53 -24.84
C ALA A 58 18.67 -1.43 -24.63
N LEU A 59 19.73 -1.70 -23.86
CA LEU A 59 20.84 -0.79 -23.61
C LEU A 59 21.54 -0.37 -24.91
N GLU A 60 21.73 -1.29 -25.86
CA GLU A 60 22.26 -0.98 -27.19
C GLU A 60 21.38 0.04 -27.92
N GLN A 61 20.05 -0.15 -27.91
CA GLN A 61 19.14 0.79 -28.58
C GLN A 61 19.18 2.19 -27.96
N TYR A 62 19.20 2.27 -26.61
CA TYR A 62 19.36 3.57 -25.93
C TYR A 62 20.73 4.21 -26.19
N ALA A 63 21.81 3.41 -26.25
CA ALA A 63 23.13 3.92 -26.59
C ALA A 63 23.16 4.54 -28.00
N ILE A 64 22.50 3.92 -28.98
CA ILE A 64 22.38 4.48 -30.34
C ILE A 64 21.58 5.79 -30.33
N LEU A 65 20.47 5.86 -29.60
CA LEU A 65 19.70 7.10 -29.46
C LEU A 65 20.52 8.23 -28.89
N ILE A 66 21.31 7.98 -27.84
CA ILE A 66 22.19 8.97 -27.21
C ILE A 66 23.35 9.35 -28.12
N ALA A 67 23.85 8.44 -28.95
CA ALA A 67 24.88 8.73 -29.94
C ALA A 67 24.35 9.60 -31.10
N GLN A 68 23.09 9.44 -31.49
CA GLN A 68 22.41 10.27 -32.48
C GLN A 68 22.10 11.67 -31.97
N ASP A 69 21.70 11.75 -30.71
CA ASP A 69 21.37 12.99 -30.01
C ASP A 69 21.82 12.88 -28.55
N ALA A 70 22.89 13.59 -28.20
CA ALA A 70 23.46 13.56 -26.85
C ALA A 70 22.55 14.20 -25.80
N GLU A 71 21.56 15.00 -26.21
CA GLU A 71 20.55 15.64 -25.37
C GLU A 71 19.21 14.89 -25.37
N ASN A 72 19.16 13.69 -25.89
CA ASN A 72 18.00 12.82 -25.76
C ASN A 72 17.87 12.32 -24.28
N TRP A 73 17.44 13.25 -23.42
CA TRP A 73 17.35 13.04 -21.98
C TRP A 73 16.39 11.90 -21.61
N GLU A 74 15.40 11.63 -22.45
CA GLU A 74 14.50 10.48 -22.28
C GLU A 74 15.25 9.15 -22.46
N ALA A 75 16.12 9.07 -23.46
CA ALA A 75 16.94 7.87 -23.67
C ALA A 75 18.01 7.71 -22.56
N VAL A 76 18.61 8.82 -22.09
CA VAL A 76 19.55 8.81 -20.96
C VAL A 76 18.88 8.29 -19.71
N TYR A 77 17.68 8.80 -19.41
CA TYR A 77 16.91 8.38 -18.24
C TYR A 77 16.49 6.91 -18.31
N ALA A 78 15.94 6.49 -19.45
CA ALA A 78 15.54 5.11 -19.66
C ALA A 78 16.73 4.14 -19.56
N LYS A 79 17.90 4.52 -20.11
CA LYS A 79 19.13 3.75 -19.99
C LYS A 79 19.56 3.62 -18.52
N ALA A 80 19.50 4.71 -17.75
CA ALA A 80 19.84 4.71 -16.33
C ALA A 80 18.94 3.76 -15.52
N LEU A 81 17.63 3.75 -15.83
CA LEU A 81 16.69 2.82 -15.16
C LEU A 81 16.98 1.36 -15.49
N VAL A 82 17.39 1.04 -16.73
CA VAL A 82 17.76 -0.33 -17.10
C VAL A 82 19.02 -0.76 -16.34
N HIS A 83 20.06 0.08 -16.27
CA HIS A 83 21.26 -0.24 -15.48
C HIS A 83 20.93 -0.43 -13.98
N LEU A 84 20.00 0.37 -13.42
CA LEU A 84 19.55 0.20 -12.04
C LEU A 84 18.82 -1.14 -11.84
N GLU A 85 18.01 -1.57 -12.81
CA GLU A 85 17.26 -2.83 -12.74
C GLU A 85 18.20 -4.05 -12.77
N ILE A 86 19.24 -4.01 -13.60
CA ILE A 86 20.25 -5.09 -13.68
C ILE A 86 21.40 -4.92 -12.67
N GLU A 87 21.23 -4.04 -11.69
CA GLU A 87 22.16 -3.80 -10.59
C GLU A 87 23.55 -3.26 -11.02
N GLU A 88 23.66 -2.70 -12.21
CA GLU A 88 24.85 -1.99 -12.67
C GLU A 88 24.88 -0.55 -12.12
N TYR A 89 25.02 -0.45 -10.79
CA TYR A 89 24.82 0.79 -10.05
C TYR A 89 25.74 1.93 -10.50
N GLY A 90 27.02 1.64 -10.84
CA GLY A 90 27.97 2.66 -11.27
C GLY A 90 27.53 3.37 -12.56
N GLU A 91 27.04 2.62 -13.54
CA GLU A 91 26.51 3.16 -14.81
C GLU A 91 25.20 3.95 -14.56
N ALA A 92 24.30 3.39 -13.74
CA ALA A 92 23.07 4.07 -13.37
C ALA A 92 23.34 5.41 -12.69
N GLU A 93 24.23 5.45 -11.69
CA GLU A 93 24.62 6.67 -10.96
C GLU A 93 25.20 7.73 -11.89
N SER A 94 26.11 7.34 -12.80
CA SER A 94 26.70 8.24 -13.78
C SER A 94 25.64 8.92 -14.67
N LEU A 95 24.66 8.14 -15.14
CA LEU A 95 23.61 8.67 -16.00
C LEU A 95 22.59 9.52 -15.23
N PHE A 96 22.20 9.14 -14.01
CA PHE A 96 21.35 9.97 -13.17
C PHE A 96 22.05 11.28 -12.78
N GLN A 97 23.34 11.23 -12.47
CA GLN A 97 24.10 12.46 -12.18
C GLN A 97 24.16 13.37 -13.41
N ARG A 98 24.36 12.82 -14.61
CA ARG A 98 24.32 13.58 -15.86
C ARG A 98 22.97 14.30 -16.09
N LEU A 99 21.84 13.65 -15.76
CA LEU A 99 20.51 14.26 -15.82
C LEU A 99 20.36 15.39 -14.79
N ILE A 100 20.83 15.20 -13.57
CA ILE A 100 20.81 16.23 -12.53
C ILE A 100 21.63 17.45 -12.97
N ASP A 101 22.84 17.23 -13.50
CA ASP A 101 23.75 18.29 -13.93
C ASP A 101 23.21 19.07 -15.15
N SER A 102 22.44 18.43 -16.01
CA SER A 102 21.78 19.07 -17.15
C SER A 102 20.52 19.87 -16.74
N GLY A 103 20.01 19.67 -15.54
CA GLY A 103 18.75 20.25 -15.08
C GLY A 103 17.50 19.50 -15.56
N GLU A 104 17.67 18.35 -16.22
CA GLU A 104 16.58 17.56 -16.78
C GLU A 104 16.20 16.43 -15.83
N ARG A 105 14.89 16.23 -15.61
CA ARG A 105 14.36 15.18 -14.73
C ARG A 105 15.06 15.08 -13.38
N VAL A 106 15.40 16.26 -12.79
CA VAL A 106 16.26 16.35 -11.60
C VAL A 106 15.69 15.56 -10.44
N ASP A 107 14.40 15.70 -10.15
CA ASP A 107 13.76 15.08 -8.99
C ASP A 107 13.58 13.56 -9.15
N GLU A 108 13.20 13.11 -10.34
CA GLU A 108 13.15 11.67 -10.65
C GLU A 108 14.55 11.06 -10.58
N SER A 109 15.54 11.75 -11.14
CA SER A 109 16.93 11.27 -11.12
C SER A 109 17.50 11.20 -9.71
N ARG A 110 17.20 12.17 -8.84
CA ARG A 110 17.57 12.13 -7.42
C ARG A 110 16.92 10.97 -6.69
N TYR A 111 15.63 10.72 -6.97
CA TYR A 111 14.92 9.60 -6.37
C TYR A 111 15.56 8.26 -6.71
N TYR A 112 15.84 8.01 -7.99
CA TYR A 112 16.44 6.73 -8.42
C TYR A 112 17.94 6.63 -8.11
N LEU A 113 18.66 7.74 -8.07
CA LEU A 113 20.02 7.80 -7.55
C LEU A 113 20.06 7.40 -6.07
N ALA A 114 19.11 7.92 -5.27
CA ALA A 114 18.96 7.50 -3.88
C ALA A 114 18.62 6.02 -3.77
N THR A 115 17.74 5.50 -4.62
CA THR A 115 17.41 4.07 -4.68
C THR A 115 18.64 3.22 -5.01
N SER A 116 19.51 3.67 -5.92
CA SER A 116 20.78 3.02 -6.22
C SER A 116 21.67 2.93 -4.98
N PHE A 117 21.85 4.03 -4.27
CA PHE A 117 22.64 4.07 -3.04
C PHE A 117 22.04 3.18 -1.94
N GLU A 118 20.71 3.17 -1.79
CA GLU A 118 20.03 2.31 -0.82
C GLU A 118 20.28 0.83 -1.11
N ARG A 119 20.12 0.39 -2.37
CA ARG A 119 20.39 -1.01 -2.78
C ARG A 119 21.85 -1.43 -2.54
N GLN A 120 22.78 -0.49 -2.58
CA GLN A 120 24.20 -0.72 -2.26
C GLN A 120 24.52 -0.63 -0.77
N GLY A 121 23.54 -0.35 0.10
CA GLY A 121 23.74 -0.14 1.54
C GLY A 121 24.39 1.19 1.91
N GLN A 122 24.50 2.16 0.97
CA GLN A 122 25.07 3.49 1.20
C GLN A 122 23.97 4.43 1.75
N LEU A 123 23.45 4.10 2.94
CA LEU A 123 22.20 4.65 3.44
C LEU A 123 22.21 6.18 3.65
N GLU A 124 23.32 6.75 4.10
CA GLU A 124 23.45 8.19 4.29
C GLU A 124 23.37 8.93 2.96
N ARG A 125 24.02 8.43 1.91
CA ARG A 125 23.93 9.00 0.56
C ARG A 125 22.52 8.90 -0.02
N ALA A 126 21.83 7.78 0.25
CA ALA A 126 20.44 7.60 -0.14
C ALA A 126 19.55 8.63 0.54
N ILE A 127 19.67 8.81 1.86
CA ILE A 127 18.90 9.79 2.65
C ILE A 127 19.12 11.21 2.07
N ASP A 128 20.37 11.60 1.81
CA ASP A 128 20.69 12.93 1.30
C ASP A 128 20.02 13.19 -0.06
N ASN A 129 20.04 12.23 -0.97
CA ASN A 129 19.42 12.37 -2.29
C ASN A 129 17.89 12.34 -2.22
N TYR A 130 17.27 11.45 -1.41
CA TYR A 130 15.82 11.46 -1.20
C TYR A 130 15.34 12.81 -0.64
N ARG A 131 16.07 13.41 0.30
CA ARG A 131 15.74 14.73 0.88
C ARG A 131 15.78 15.87 -0.12
N LEU A 132 16.55 15.74 -1.18
CA LEU A 132 16.69 16.76 -2.24
C LEU A 132 15.57 16.73 -3.28
N VAL A 133 14.66 15.76 -3.22
CA VAL A 133 13.48 15.70 -4.10
C VAL A 133 12.51 16.83 -3.73
N SER A 134 12.14 17.64 -4.71
CA SER A 134 11.39 18.91 -4.51
C SER A 134 9.91 18.67 -4.17
N ILE A 135 9.36 19.54 -3.33
CA ILE A 135 7.92 19.58 -3.02
C ILE A 135 7.12 19.78 -4.32
N GLY A 136 6.00 19.04 -4.44
CA GLY A 136 5.08 19.16 -5.57
C GLY A 136 5.38 18.22 -6.74
N THR A 137 6.47 17.45 -6.68
CA THR A 137 6.75 16.40 -7.65
C THR A 137 6.10 15.08 -7.23
N ASN A 138 5.87 14.19 -8.20
CA ASN A 138 5.24 12.87 -7.95
C ASN A 138 6.04 12.01 -6.97
N ASN A 139 7.36 12.14 -6.95
CA ASN A 139 8.25 11.33 -6.12
C ASN A 139 8.48 11.93 -4.72
N PHE A 140 7.99 13.15 -4.45
CA PHE A 140 8.29 13.87 -3.21
C PHE A 140 7.91 13.10 -1.94
N LEU A 141 6.64 12.70 -1.82
CA LEU A 141 6.16 12.01 -0.63
C LEU A 141 6.88 10.68 -0.41
N GLY A 142 7.03 9.89 -1.49
CA GLY A 142 7.79 8.64 -1.44
C GLY A 142 9.25 8.84 -1.03
N ALA A 143 9.90 9.87 -1.56
CA ALA A 143 11.27 10.21 -1.19
C ALA A 143 11.40 10.58 0.29
N GLN A 144 10.50 11.42 0.83
CA GLN A 144 10.51 11.79 2.24
C GLN A 144 10.23 10.58 3.15
N GLN A 145 9.34 9.68 2.73
CA GLN A 145 9.06 8.44 3.43
C GLN A 145 10.31 7.54 3.50
N GLN A 146 11.00 7.33 2.38
CA GLN A 146 12.22 6.52 2.35
C GLN A 146 13.35 7.16 3.18
N ALA A 147 13.58 8.47 3.04
CA ALA A 147 14.58 9.18 3.84
C ALA A 147 14.30 9.04 5.35
N THR A 148 13.04 9.14 5.76
CA THR A 148 12.60 8.99 7.15
C THR A 148 12.80 7.56 7.63
N ARG A 149 12.36 6.56 6.87
CA ARG A 149 12.52 5.15 7.18
C ARG A 149 13.99 4.78 7.38
N LEU A 150 14.86 5.18 6.45
CA LEU A 150 16.30 4.93 6.54
C LEU A 150 16.94 5.65 7.74
N SER A 151 16.54 6.90 7.99
CA SER A 151 17.04 7.65 9.15
C SER A 151 16.66 6.98 10.48
N ILE A 152 15.42 6.47 10.59
CA ILE A 152 14.95 5.71 11.75
C ILE A 152 15.75 4.41 11.89
N ALA A 153 15.99 3.68 10.81
CA ALA A 153 16.78 2.45 10.81
C ALA A 153 18.23 2.67 11.29
N LEU A 154 18.81 3.82 10.97
CA LEU A 154 20.13 4.25 11.46
C LEU A 154 20.10 4.81 12.88
N GLY A 155 18.95 4.83 13.56
CA GLY A 155 18.80 5.40 14.92
C GLY A 155 18.72 6.92 14.96
N ALA A 156 18.75 7.60 13.82
CA ALA A 156 18.74 9.09 13.70
C ALA A 156 17.30 9.65 13.71
N VAL A 157 16.46 9.20 14.65
CA VAL A 157 15.03 9.54 14.75
C VAL A 157 14.82 11.05 14.86
N ASP A 158 15.57 11.73 15.74
CA ASP A 158 15.39 13.16 15.97
C ASP A 158 15.77 13.98 14.72
N ALA A 159 16.80 13.55 14.00
CA ALA A 159 17.20 14.19 12.74
C ALA A 159 16.16 13.98 11.62
N ALA A 160 15.47 12.85 11.60
CA ALA A 160 14.35 12.60 10.69
C ALA A 160 13.18 13.54 11.00
N HIS A 161 12.78 13.62 12.26
CA HIS A 161 11.74 14.51 12.75
C HIS A 161 12.02 15.99 12.39
N ASP A 162 13.20 16.48 12.75
CA ASP A 162 13.63 17.86 12.46
C ASP A 162 13.63 18.18 10.96
N TRP A 163 13.96 17.19 10.12
CA TRP A 163 13.89 17.34 8.68
C TRP A 163 12.44 17.51 8.20
N LEU A 164 11.54 16.61 8.60
CA LEU A 164 10.13 16.67 8.20
C LEU A 164 9.48 17.97 8.66
N GLN A 165 9.76 18.43 9.87
CA GLN A 165 9.28 19.72 10.38
C GLN A 165 9.80 20.91 9.54
N ARG A 166 11.06 20.88 9.11
CA ARG A 166 11.62 21.97 8.27
C ARG A 166 10.96 22.02 6.91
N VAL A 167 10.79 20.88 6.27
CA VAL A 167 10.23 20.77 4.91
C VAL A 167 8.75 21.13 4.87
N SER A 168 7.97 20.79 5.91
CA SER A 168 6.53 21.08 5.98
C SER A 168 6.18 22.42 6.63
N ARG A 169 7.18 23.20 7.07
CA ARG A 169 6.96 24.44 7.81
C ARG A 169 6.01 25.40 7.11
N GLY A 170 4.95 25.81 7.81
CA GLY A 170 3.94 26.71 7.29
C GLY A 170 2.90 26.05 6.37
N GLN A 171 2.92 24.73 6.28
CA GLN A 171 1.96 23.91 5.51
C GLN A 171 1.25 22.91 6.44
N PRO A 172 0.21 23.32 7.18
CA PRO A 172 -0.40 22.47 8.23
C PRO A 172 -0.84 21.09 7.74
N ARG A 173 -1.40 21.00 6.53
CA ARG A 173 -1.80 19.70 5.95
C ARG A 173 -0.63 18.77 5.72
N LEU A 174 0.49 19.31 5.24
CA LEU A 174 1.70 18.52 5.02
C LEU A 174 2.36 18.14 6.36
N GLU A 175 2.32 19.04 7.36
CA GLU A 175 2.79 18.74 8.72
C GLU A 175 2.02 17.55 9.31
N VAL A 176 0.69 17.53 9.23
CA VAL A 176 -0.16 16.42 9.71
C VAL A 176 0.15 15.13 8.94
N LEU A 177 0.26 15.20 7.62
CA LEU A 177 0.61 14.04 6.78
C LEU A 177 1.96 13.43 7.20
N PHE A 178 2.97 14.26 7.42
CA PHE A 178 4.29 13.80 7.84
C PHE A 178 4.31 13.24 9.26
N ILE A 179 3.53 13.82 10.18
CA ILE A 179 3.39 13.28 11.54
C ILE A 179 2.79 11.87 11.49
N ASN A 180 1.74 11.66 10.69
CA ASN A 180 1.13 10.34 10.52
C ASN A 180 2.11 9.34 9.92
N MET A 181 2.80 9.72 8.86
CA MET A 181 3.81 8.90 8.21
C MET A 181 4.95 8.53 9.19
N GLU A 182 5.48 9.50 9.93
CA GLU A 182 6.55 9.29 10.90
C GLU A 182 6.07 8.37 12.05
N ALA A 183 4.87 8.59 12.58
CA ALA A 183 4.30 7.75 13.63
C ALA A 183 4.16 6.29 13.18
N GLN A 184 3.69 6.07 11.95
CA GLN A 184 3.58 4.74 11.36
C GLN A 184 4.96 4.08 11.20
N LEU A 185 5.95 4.80 10.66
CA LEU A 185 7.31 4.30 10.49
C LEU A 185 7.98 3.97 11.82
N LEU A 186 7.74 4.77 12.87
CA LEU A 186 8.22 4.50 14.23
C LEU A 186 7.61 3.21 14.80
N GLN A 187 6.32 2.97 14.58
CA GLN A 187 5.67 1.72 15.00
C GLN A 187 6.26 0.52 14.26
N GLN A 188 6.40 0.59 12.93
CA GLN A 188 7.02 -0.46 12.11
C GLN A 188 8.46 -0.76 12.52
N ALA A 189 9.20 0.25 12.98
CA ALA A 189 10.56 0.11 13.50
C ALA A 189 10.65 -0.41 14.95
N GLY A 190 9.51 -0.78 15.58
CA GLY A 190 9.49 -1.25 16.96
C GLY A 190 9.71 -0.15 18.01
N LEU A 191 9.38 1.10 17.67
CA LEU A 191 9.51 2.27 18.53
C LEU A 191 8.14 2.89 18.91
N PRO A 192 7.16 2.09 19.40
CA PRO A 192 5.79 2.56 19.64
C PRO A 192 5.72 3.69 20.67
N ALA A 193 6.59 3.69 21.68
CA ALA A 193 6.64 4.77 22.67
C ALA A 193 7.00 6.12 22.06
N LYS A 194 7.90 6.16 21.08
CA LYS A 194 8.24 7.39 20.35
C LYS A 194 7.09 7.82 19.44
N ALA A 195 6.40 6.89 18.77
CA ALA A 195 5.21 7.18 17.99
C ALA A 195 4.11 7.84 18.84
N LYS A 196 3.82 7.28 20.02
CA LYS A 196 2.87 7.87 20.98
C LYS A 196 3.27 9.29 21.38
N GLN A 197 4.53 9.46 21.77
CA GLN A 197 5.02 10.78 22.19
C GLN A 197 4.89 11.83 21.08
N LEU A 198 5.16 11.45 19.83
CA LEU A 198 4.98 12.31 18.66
C LEU A 198 3.51 12.70 18.49
N LEU A 199 2.60 11.71 18.52
CA LEU A 199 1.15 11.92 18.35
C LEU A 199 0.57 12.79 19.48
N ASP A 200 0.93 12.54 20.74
CA ASP A 200 0.47 13.32 21.89
C ASP A 200 0.89 14.81 21.78
N ARG A 201 2.16 15.06 21.43
CA ARG A 201 2.65 16.44 21.20
C ARG A 201 1.95 17.11 20.03
N SER A 202 1.71 16.36 18.96
CA SER A 202 1.06 16.88 17.76
C SER A 202 -0.41 17.21 17.99
N LEU A 203 -1.13 16.38 18.76
CA LEU A 203 -2.52 16.65 19.15
C LEU A 203 -2.65 17.84 20.11
N ASN A 204 -1.64 18.15 20.90
CA ASN A 204 -1.60 19.40 21.67
C ASN A 204 -1.49 20.64 20.75
N ARG A 205 -0.82 20.52 19.60
CA ARG A 205 -0.68 21.61 18.61
C ARG A 205 -1.86 21.67 17.64
N TYR A 206 -2.46 20.53 17.31
CA TYR A 206 -3.60 20.38 16.40
C TYR A 206 -4.74 19.66 17.12
N PRO A 207 -5.41 20.31 18.10
CA PRO A 207 -6.48 19.69 18.86
C PRO A 207 -7.63 19.32 17.93
N GLY A 208 -8.06 18.05 18.01
CA GLY A 208 -9.17 17.56 17.20
C GLY A 208 -8.85 17.26 15.74
N GLU A 209 -7.55 17.20 15.37
CA GLU A 209 -7.18 16.72 14.05
C GLU A 209 -7.49 15.21 13.92
N VAL A 210 -8.50 14.91 13.12
CA VAL A 210 -9.07 13.55 13.00
C VAL A 210 -8.04 12.52 12.55
N ASP A 211 -7.18 12.87 11.59
CA ASP A 211 -6.16 11.94 11.10
C ASP A 211 -5.10 11.61 12.16
N LEU A 212 -4.76 12.56 13.04
CA LEU A 212 -3.84 12.29 14.16
C LEU A 212 -4.50 11.46 15.25
N LEU A 213 -5.79 11.67 15.52
CA LEU A 213 -6.56 10.83 16.44
C LEU A 213 -6.63 9.40 15.93
N PHE A 214 -6.91 9.19 14.62
CA PHE A 214 -6.88 7.85 14.03
C PHE A 214 -5.50 7.19 14.11
N ALA A 215 -4.43 7.92 13.85
CA ALA A 215 -3.07 7.38 14.01
C ALA A 215 -2.81 6.94 15.45
N ARG A 216 -3.37 7.64 16.45
CA ARG A 216 -3.25 7.26 17.86
C ARG A 216 -4.18 6.11 18.24
N VAL A 217 -5.35 5.99 17.63
CA VAL A 217 -6.20 4.77 17.72
C VAL A 217 -5.41 3.54 17.27
N ILE A 218 -4.79 3.57 16.08
CA ILE A 218 -3.96 2.47 15.58
C ILE A 218 -2.83 2.11 16.57
N TYR A 219 -2.22 3.11 17.19
CA TYR A 219 -1.24 2.88 18.24
C TYR A 219 -1.86 2.15 19.45
N PHE A 220 -3.00 2.64 19.99
CA PHE A 220 -3.66 2.03 21.13
C PHE A 220 -4.11 0.59 20.84
N ASP A 221 -4.62 0.32 19.64
CA ASP A 221 -4.99 -1.04 19.19
C ASP A 221 -3.77 -1.96 19.19
N SER A 222 -2.61 -1.47 18.71
CA SER A 222 -1.37 -2.26 18.67
C SER A 222 -0.87 -2.72 20.04
N ILE A 223 -1.20 -1.96 21.08
CA ILE A 223 -0.86 -2.29 22.48
C ILE A 223 -2.06 -2.80 23.30
N LYS A 224 -3.19 -3.02 22.66
CA LYS A 224 -4.47 -3.48 23.25
C LYS A 224 -4.99 -2.56 24.37
N ASP A 225 -4.75 -1.25 24.25
CA ASP A 225 -5.32 -0.23 25.14
C ASP A 225 -6.70 0.20 24.63
N LEU A 226 -7.72 -0.57 25.01
CA LEU A 226 -9.11 -0.32 24.62
C LEU A 226 -9.62 1.04 25.08
N ALA A 227 -9.21 1.48 26.29
CA ALA A 227 -9.71 2.74 26.84
C ALA A 227 -9.16 3.94 26.04
N GLY A 228 -7.89 3.89 25.65
CA GLY A 228 -7.27 4.90 24.81
C GLY A 228 -7.91 4.96 23.42
N SER A 229 -8.08 3.79 22.80
CA SER A 229 -8.72 3.68 21.47
C SER A 229 -10.15 4.21 21.49
N GLU A 230 -10.97 3.79 22.47
CA GLU A 230 -12.35 4.26 22.63
C GLU A 230 -12.43 5.79 22.84
N ALA A 231 -11.56 6.35 23.66
CA ALA A 231 -11.55 7.79 23.93
C ALA A 231 -11.29 8.62 22.66
N ASP A 232 -10.32 8.19 21.84
CA ASP A 232 -10.00 8.87 20.59
C ASP A 232 -11.09 8.67 19.52
N LEU A 233 -11.65 7.47 19.37
CA LEU A 233 -12.75 7.20 18.45
C LEU A 233 -13.99 8.04 18.81
N ARG A 234 -14.33 8.15 20.09
CA ARG A 234 -15.42 9.02 20.55
C ARG A 234 -15.14 10.50 20.27
N SER A 235 -13.88 10.91 20.40
CA SER A 235 -13.47 12.28 20.07
C SER A 235 -13.65 12.54 18.57
N ILE A 236 -13.28 11.60 17.71
CA ILE A 236 -13.50 11.68 16.26
C ILE A 236 -14.99 11.79 15.94
N ILE A 237 -15.82 10.93 16.52
CA ILE A 237 -17.29 10.95 16.30
C ILE A 237 -17.92 12.25 16.81
N ALA A 238 -17.42 12.81 17.91
CA ALA A 238 -17.89 14.11 18.39
C ALA A 238 -17.54 15.27 17.45
N ILE A 239 -16.38 15.23 16.79
CA ILE A 239 -15.93 16.23 15.81
C ILE A 239 -16.63 16.03 14.46
N LYS A 240 -16.74 14.76 14.03
CA LYS A 240 -17.28 14.35 12.74
C LYS A 240 -18.26 13.18 12.93
N PRO A 241 -19.54 13.47 13.27
CA PRO A 241 -20.54 12.43 13.55
C PRO A 241 -20.85 11.50 12.37
N ASP A 242 -20.50 11.91 11.16
CA ASP A 242 -20.66 11.17 9.90
C ASP A 242 -19.35 10.49 9.45
N ASP A 243 -18.38 10.31 10.33
CA ASP A 243 -17.19 9.51 9.99
C ASP A 243 -17.50 8.02 10.13
N ALA A 244 -17.87 7.40 8.99
CA ALA A 244 -18.24 5.98 8.93
C ALA A 244 -17.10 5.05 9.42
N ARG A 245 -15.83 5.44 9.24
CA ARG A 245 -14.67 4.64 9.71
C ARG A 245 -14.62 4.61 11.23
N ALA A 246 -14.79 5.76 11.89
CA ALA A 246 -14.76 5.84 13.35
C ALA A 246 -15.96 5.11 13.98
N LEU A 247 -17.14 5.26 13.39
CA LEU A 247 -18.35 4.55 13.81
C LEU A 247 -18.17 3.03 13.68
N ASN A 248 -17.65 2.55 12.54
CA ASN A 248 -17.39 1.15 12.33
C ASN A 248 -16.32 0.62 13.29
N HIS A 249 -15.19 1.31 13.43
CA HIS A 249 -14.10 0.86 14.28
C HIS A 249 -14.53 0.77 15.75
N LEU A 250 -15.21 1.80 16.27
CA LEU A 250 -15.74 1.77 17.63
C LEU A 250 -16.79 0.67 17.80
N GLY A 251 -17.72 0.53 16.84
CA GLY A 251 -18.74 -0.49 16.88
C GLY A 251 -18.16 -1.91 16.90
N TYR A 252 -17.22 -2.21 16.02
CA TYR A 252 -16.53 -3.50 15.99
C TYR A 252 -15.78 -3.77 17.30
N MET A 253 -14.96 -2.82 17.75
CA MET A 253 -14.21 -2.93 19.00
C MET A 253 -15.13 -3.22 20.21
N LEU A 254 -16.28 -2.56 20.30
CA LEU A 254 -17.24 -2.80 21.37
C LEU A 254 -17.91 -4.17 21.28
N ALA A 255 -18.22 -4.65 20.06
CA ALA A 255 -18.82 -5.95 19.84
C ALA A 255 -17.85 -7.10 20.11
N ASP A 256 -16.58 -6.92 19.73
CA ASP A 256 -15.57 -7.96 19.83
C ASP A 256 -14.94 -8.06 21.23
N GLN A 257 -14.58 -6.90 21.82
CA GLN A 257 -13.73 -6.84 23.01
C GLN A 257 -14.48 -6.45 24.29
N THR A 258 -15.81 -6.25 24.21
CA THR A 258 -16.66 -5.90 25.37
C THR A 258 -17.99 -6.62 25.33
N THR A 259 -18.87 -6.31 26.29
CA THR A 259 -20.26 -6.79 26.31
C THR A 259 -21.27 -5.72 25.90
N ARG A 260 -20.81 -4.61 25.30
CA ARG A 260 -21.65 -3.44 24.94
C ARG A 260 -22.28 -3.60 23.56
N TYR A 261 -22.91 -4.74 23.32
CA TYR A 261 -23.37 -5.15 21.98
C TYR A 261 -24.46 -4.26 21.39
N GLU A 262 -25.41 -3.75 22.19
CA GLU A 262 -26.46 -2.85 21.69
C GLU A 262 -25.92 -1.48 21.28
N GLU A 263 -24.92 -0.98 21.99
CA GLU A 263 -24.23 0.26 21.60
C GLU A 263 -23.43 0.03 20.31
N ALA A 264 -22.72 -1.10 20.23
CA ALA A 264 -22.01 -1.51 19.03
C ALA A 264 -22.94 -1.56 17.82
N LEU A 265 -24.10 -2.21 17.95
CA LEU A 265 -25.12 -2.30 16.91
C LEU A 265 -25.54 -0.91 16.41
N THR A 266 -25.85 0.00 17.33
CA THR A 266 -26.29 1.37 16.99
C THR A 266 -25.23 2.14 16.18
N LEU A 267 -23.96 2.01 16.55
CA LEU A 267 -22.84 2.63 15.84
C LEU A 267 -22.68 2.03 14.43
N LEU A 268 -22.78 0.71 14.32
CA LEU A 268 -22.62 -0.01 13.06
C LEU A 268 -23.80 0.22 12.10
N GLU A 269 -25.01 0.31 12.61
CA GLU A 269 -26.18 0.72 11.81
C GLU A 269 -26.01 2.14 11.26
N SER A 270 -25.42 3.05 12.06
CA SER A 270 -25.09 4.39 11.61
C SER A 270 -24.00 4.39 10.55
N ALA A 271 -22.95 3.57 10.71
CA ALA A 271 -21.87 3.43 9.75
C ALA A 271 -22.36 2.86 8.40
N ILE A 272 -23.21 1.82 8.43
CA ILE A 272 -23.85 1.23 7.24
C ILE A 272 -24.77 2.24 6.53
N ALA A 273 -25.50 3.06 7.26
CA ALA A 273 -26.35 4.09 6.66
C ALA A 273 -25.54 5.12 5.87
N LEU A 274 -24.31 5.41 6.29
CA LEU A 274 -23.38 6.31 5.60
C LEU A 274 -22.68 5.64 4.40
N ASN A 275 -22.37 4.35 4.49
CA ASN A 275 -21.72 3.58 3.42
C ASN A 275 -22.33 2.17 3.27
N PRO A 276 -23.49 2.04 2.62
CA PRO A 276 -24.22 0.75 2.55
C PRO A 276 -23.51 -0.37 1.77
N GLY A 277 -22.48 -0.03 1.00
CA GLY A 277 -21.73 -0.97 0.14
C GLY A 277 -20.43 -1.50 0.76
N ASP A 278 -20.07 -1.03 1.95
CA ASP A 278 -18.80 -1.41 2.57
C ASP A 278 -18.86 -2.82 3.19
N PRO A 279 -18.06 -3.79 2.67
CA PRO A 279 -18.09 -5.14 3.19
C PRO A 279 -17.55 -5.26 4.61
N ALA A 280 -16.55 -4.44 4.99
CA ALA A 280 -15.98 -4.47 6.34
C ALA A 280 -17.00 -4.00 7.39
N THR A 281 -17.73 -2.91 7.11
CA THR A 281 -18.82 -2.46 7.99
C THR A 281 -19.97 -3.46 8.04
N THR A 282 -20.26 -4.14 6.92
CA THR A 282 -21.31 -5.18 6.86
C THR A 282 -20.92 -6.41 7.69
N ASP A 283 -19.66 -6.81 7.69
CA ASP A 283 -19.11 -7.87 8.54
C ASP A 283 -19.20 -7.48 10.02
N SER A 284 -18.72 -6.29 10.39
CA SER A 284 -18.79 -5.78 11.76
C SER A 284 -20.24 -5.76 12.29
N LEU A 285 -21.21 -5.35 11.45
CA LEU A 285 -22.63 -5.37 11.79
C LEU A 285 -23.12 -6.82 12.04
N ALA A 286 -22.74 -7.75 11.18
CA ALA A 286 -23.08 -9.16 11.36
C ALA A 286 -22.49 -9.70 12.67
N TRP A 287 -21.26 -9.32 13.01
CA TRP A 287 -20.63 -9.71 14.26
C TRP A 287 -21.37 -9.20 15.49
N ALA A 288 -21.77 -7.92 15.51
CA ALA A 288 -22.58 -7.37 16.61
C ALA A 288 -23.95 -8.07 16.72
N GLN A 289 -24.62 -8.36 15.61
CA GLN A 289 -25.87 -9.13 15.59
C GLN A 289 -25.67 -10.54 16.12
N TYR A 290 -24.58 -11.21 15.77
CA TYR A 290 -24.21 -12.52 16.29
C TYR A 290 -24.05 -12.50 17.83
N LYS A 291 -23.30 -11.51 18.36
CA LYS A 291 -23.11 -11.33 19.81
C LYS A 291 -24.43 -11.08 20.56
N LEU A 292 -25.42 -10.53 19.88
CA LEU A 292 -26.79 -10.32 20.41
C LEU A 292 -27.71 -11.55 20.24
N GLY A 293 -27.23 -12.64 19.65
CA GLY A 293 -28.04 -13.83 19.37
C GLY A 293 -28.98 -13.69 18.17
N ARG A 294 -28.83 -12.62 17.36
CA ARG A 294 -29.66 -12.38 16.15
C ARG A 294 -29.04 -13.11 14.95
N TYR A 295 -29.00 -14.43 15.03
CA TYR A 295 -28.19 -15.26 14.12
C TYR A 295 -28.65 -15.18 12.66
N GLU A 296 -29.97 -15.09 12.38
CA GLU A 296 -30.50 -15.00 11.03
C GLU A 296 -30.10 -13.71 10.34
N ASP A 297 -30.19 -12.56 11.05
CA ASP A 297 -29.78 -11.26 10.55
C ASP A 297 -28.26 -11.24 10.33
N ALA A 298 -27.50 -11.79 11.28
CA ALA A 298 -26.05 -11.93 11.19
C ALA A 298 -25.65 -12.75 9.95
N LEU A 299 -26.29 -13.92 9.73
CA LEU A 299 -25.99 -14.76 8.58
C LEU A 299 -26.31 -14.07 7.25
N GLN A 300 -27.39 -13.30 7.19
CA GLN A 300 -27.74 -12.53 5.98
C GLN A 300 -26.66 -11.50 5.66
N ASN A 301 -26.21 -10.75 6.65
CA ASN A 301 -25.22 -9.70 6.47
C ASN A 301 -23.82 -10.28 6.18
N ILE A 302 -23.38 -11.30 6.93
CA ILE A 302 -22.07 -11.90 6.71
C ILE A 302 -21.93 -12.53 5.32
N ARG A 303 -23.00 -13.14 4.79
CA ARG A 303 -23.01 -13.67 3.42
C ARG A 303 -22.84 -12.56 2.37
N ARG A 304 -23.43 -11.38 2.61
CA ARG A 304 -23.26 -10.22 1.73
C ARG A 304 -21.83 -9.71 1.77
N ALA A 305 -21.23 -9.59 2.96
CA ALA A 305 -19.84 -9.20 3.12
C ALA A 305 -18.90 -10.20 2.43
N PHE A 306 -19.06 -11.49 2.71
CA PHE A 306 -18.23 -12.55 2.15
C PHE A 306 -18.33 -12.67 0.62
N ALA A 307 -19.48 -12.40 0.03
CA ALA A 307 -19.66 -12.42 -1.43
C ALA A 307 -18.86 -11.31 -2.15
N VAL A 308 -18.60 -10.21 -1.47
CA VAL A 308 -17.82 -9.07 -2.00
C VAL A 308 -16.35 -9.18 -1.63
N PHE A 309 -16.07 -9.59 -0.40
CA PHE A 309 -14.73 -9.67 0.17
C PHE A 309 -14.55 -10.98 0.95
N PRO A 310 -14.13 -12.07 0.28
CA PRO A 310 -13.93 -13.39 0.90
C PRO A 310 -12.60 -13.44 1.69
N ASP A 311 -12.49 -12.59 2.70
CA ASP A 311 -11.34 -12.52 3.60
C ASP A 311 -11.41 -13.60 4.70
N PRO A 312 -10.27 -14.10 5.24
CA PRO A 312 -10.24 -15.07 6.33
C PRO A 312 -11.01 -14.64 7.60
N GLU A 313 -10.95 -13.35 7.97
CA GLU A 313 -11.69 -12.84 9.13
C GLU A 313 -13.20 -12.97 8.90
N VAL A 314 -13.71 -12.54 7.75
CA VAL A 314 -15.12 -12.67 7.36
C VAL A 314 -15.55 -14.13 7.31
N ALA A 315 -14.67 -15.03 6.83
CA ALA A 315 -14.91 -16.47 6.83
C ALA A 315 -14.97 -17.04 8.26
N SER A 316 -14.11 -16.58 9.15
CA SER A 316 -14.10 -16.94 10.57
C SER A 316 -15.43 -16.60 11.22
N HIS A 317 -15.87 -15.34 11.09
CA HIS A 317 -17.16 -14.88 11.61
C HIS A 317 -18.35 -15.65 11.02
N MET A 318 -18.34 -15.88 9.70
CA MET A 318 -19.41 -16.65 9.04
C MET A 318 -19.49 -18.09 9.56
N GLY A 319 -18.36 -18.73 9.76
CA GLY A 319 -18.29 -20.07 10.31
C GLY A 319 -18.81 -20.13 11.75
N GLU A 320 -18.46 -19.18 12.60
CA GLU A 320 -18.98 -19.08 13.98
C GLU A 320 -20.51 -18.92 14.00
N ILE A 321 -21.04 -18.00 13.18
CA ILE A 321 -22.49 -17.79 13.07
C ILE A 321 -23.20 -19.07 12.66
N LEU A 322 -22.71 -19.75 11.62
CA LEU A 322 -23.26 -21.02 11.14
C LEU A 322 -23.20 -22.12 12.21
N TRP A 323 -22.09 -22.20 12.94
CA TRP A 323 -21.89 -23.16 14.01
C TRP A 323 -22.92 -22.99 15.13
N MET A 324 -23.13 -21.75 15.60
CA MET A 324 -24.11 -21.43 16.63
C MET A 324 -25.56 -21.65 16.19
N MET A 325 -25.82 -21.61 14.87
CA MET A 325 -27.13 -22.02 14.30
C MET A 325 -27.30 -23.54 14.15
N GLY A 326 -26.33 -24.34 14.58
CA GLY A 326 -26.33 -25.79 14.42
C GLY A 326 -26.00 -26.29 13.01
N ARG A 327 -25.58 -25.39 12.10
CA ARG A 327 -25.23 -25.67 10.69
C ARG A 327 -23.76 -26.07 10.57
N ARG A 328 -23.34 -27.09 11.35
CA ARG A 328 -21.94 -27.46 11.55
C ARG A 328 -21.21 -27.81 10.24
N ASP A 329 -21.85 -28.55 9.33
CA ASP A 329 -21.24 -28.95 8.06
C ASP A 329 -20.94 -27.73 7.17
N GLU A 330 -21.83 -26.73 7.15
CA GLU A 330 -21.62 -25.49 6.41
C GLU A 330 -20.51 -24.63 7.04
N ALA A 331 -20.45 -24.56 8.37
CA ALA A 331 -19.38 -23.87 9.07
C ALA A 331 -18.00 -24.46 8.72
N LEU A 332 -17.87 -25.77 8.80
CA LEU A 332 -16.64 -26.50 8.45
C LEU A 332 -16.25 -26.26 6.99
N ALA A 333 -17.21 -26.29 6.06
CA ALA A 333 -16.93 -26.03 4.65
C ALA A 333 -16.44 -24.60 4.38
N VAL A 334 -16.99 -23.59 5.09
CA VAL A 334 -16.52 -22.19 4.98
C VAL A 334 -15.09 -22.05 5.48
N TRP A 335 -14.80 -22.57 6.66
CA TRP A 335 -13.45 -22.52 7.25
C TRP A 335 -12.43 -23.28 6.40
N GLN A 336 -12.75 -24.50 5.94
CA GLN A 336 -11.86 -25.28 5.07
C GLN A 336 -11.52 -24.54 3.78
N ARG A 337 -12.52 -23.92 3.15
CA ARG A 337 -12.30 -23.13 1.94
C ARG A 337 -11.40 -21.90 2.19
N ALA A 338 -11.56 -21.24 3.34
CA ALA A 338 -10.67 -20.12 3.72
C ALA A 338 -9.23 -20.60 3.90
N LEU A 339 -9.04 -21.75 4.54
CA LEU A 339 -7.71 -22.35 4.76
C LEU A 339 -7.07 -22.92 3.47
N GLU A 340 -7.83 -23.18 2.39
CA GLU A 340 -7.24 -23.50 1.07
C GLU A 340 -6.43 -22.32 0.51
N GLY A 341 -6.89 -21.09 0.76
CA GLY A 341 -6.20 -19.87 0.33
C GLY A 341 -5.16 -19.36 1.34
N ALA A 342 -5.35 -19.63 2.63
CA ALA A 342 -4.50 -19.22 3.75
C ALA A 342 -4.39 -20.36 4.79
N PRO A 343 -3.52 -21.36 4.56
CA PRO A 343 -3.53 -22.62 5.34
C PRO A 343 -3.29 -22.47 6.85
N ASP A 344 -2.57 -21.44 7.25
CA ASP A 344 -2.19 -21.20 8.66
C ASP A 344 -2.84 -19.93 9.24
N ASP A 345 -3.96 -19.47 8.67
CA ASP A 345 -4.62 -18.28 9.18
C ASP A 345 -5.09 -18.49 10.63
N PRO A 346 -4.62 -17.67 11.58
CA PRO A 346 -4.88 -17.86 13.00
C PRO A 346 -6.35 -17.60 13.36
N LEU A 347 -7.04 -16.66 12.72
CA LEU A 347 -8.42 -16.31 13.04
C LEU A 347 -9.37 -17.49 12.75
N VAL A 348 -9.17 -18.11 11.59
CA VAL A 348 -9.98 -19.28 11.18
C VAL A 348 -9.64 -20.50 12.04
N THR A 349 -8.34 -20.77 12.25
CA THR A 349 -7.91 -21.97 13.02
C THR A 349 -8.31 -21.89 14.48
N GLU A 350 -8.17 -20.75 15.12
CA GLU A 350 -8.55 -20.53 16.52
C GLU A 350 -10.06 -20.63 16.72
N ALA A 351 -10.87 -20.00 15.84
CA ALA A 351 -12.32 -20.08 15.90
C ALA A 351 -12.81 -21.54 15.75
N MET A 352 -12.29 -22.27 14.75
CA MET A 352 -12.62 -23.65 14.50
C MET A 352 -12.26 -24.56 15.70
N GLN A 353 -11.04 -24.45 16.23
CA GLN A 353 -10.57 -25.25 17.37
C GLN A 353 -11.38 -24.98 18.63
N ARG A 354 -11.62 -23.72 18.95
CA ARG A 354 -12.39 -23.29 20.13
C ARG A 354 -13.79 -23.90 20.13
N LEU A 355 -14.51 -23.80 19.01
CA LEU A 355 -15.88 -24.26 18.92
C LEU A 355 -16.00 -25.81 18.83
N GLN A 356 -15.03 -26.47 18.21
CA GLN A 356 -15.01 -27.96 18.19
C GLN A 356 -14.70 -28.52 19.58
N THR A 357 -13.80 -27.87 20.35
CA THR A 357 -13.49 -28.29 21.72
C THR A 357 -14.71 -28.13 22.63
N GLN A 358 -15.40 -26.99 22.57
CA GLN A 358 -16.62 -26.75 23.34
C GLN A 358 -17.71 -27.80 23.05
N ALA A 359 -17.91 -28.10 21.76
CA ALA A 359 -18.92 -29.12 21.38
C ALA A 359 -18.57 -30.51 21.90
N SER A 360 -17.30 -30.88 21.99
CA SER A 360 -16.88 -32.21 22.53
C SER A 360 -17.00 -32.25 24.06
N GLU A 361 -16.89 -31.14 24.75
CA GLU A 361 -17.11 -31.05 26.20
C GLU A 361 -18.60 -31.17 26.54
N ASP A 362 -19.46 -30.44 25.80
CA ASP A 362 -20.93 -30.49 25.97
C ASP A 362 -21.54 -31.88 25.68
N GLU A 363 -20.93 -32.66 24.76
CA GLU A 363 -21.37 -34.05 24.46
C GLU A 363 -20.88 -35.07 25.51
N SER A 364 -19.96 -34.69 26.38
CA SER A 364 -19.37 -35.54 27.43
C SER A 364 -20.01 -35.36 28.81
N GLU A 365 -20.80 -34.31 29.02
CA GLU A 365 -21.61 -34.04 30.22
C GLU A 365 -23.04 -34.57 30.04
#